data_4cce417dda975a4590d237add63c2763
#
_entry.id   4cce417dda975a4590d237add63c2763
#
_cell.length_a   1.000
_cell.length_b   1.000
_cell.length_c   1.000
_cell.angle_alpha   90.00
_cell.angle_beta   90.00
_cell.angle_gamma   90.00
#
_symmetry.space_group_name_H-M   'P 1'
#
loop_
_entity.id
_entity.type
_entity.pdbx_description
1 polymer ?
#
loop_
_entity_poly.entity_id
_entity_poly.type
_entity_poly.pdbx_seq_one_letter_code
_entity_poly.pdbx_strand_id
1 'polypeptide(L)'
;MPAVLGFEGSANKIGVGVVRDGKVLANPRRTYVTPPGTGFLPGDTARHHRAVILDLLQEALTEAGLTSEDIDCIAYTKGPGMGAPLVSVAVVARTVAQLWNKPLLGVNHCIGHIEMGRLITGATNPTVLYVSGGNTQVIAYSEHRYRIFGETIDIAVGNCLDRFARVLKISNDPSPGYNIEQMAKRGKKLVELPYTVKGMDVSFSGILSFIEETVFAMLVEITERAMAHCGSQEALIVGGVGCNVRLQEMMETMCQERGARLYATDERFCIDNGAMIAQAGWEMFQAGHRTPLSESGITQR
;
A
#
# COMPACT_ATOMS: atom_id res chain seq x y z
N MET A 1 -27.09 -2.80 3.43
CA MET A 1 -25.77 -3.36 3.15
C MET A 1 -24.77 -2.64 4.01
N PRO A 2 -23.83 -3.36 4.64
CA PRO A 2 -22.99 -2.79 5.68
C PRO A 2 -22.04 -1.71 5.16
N ALA A 3 -21.93 -0.62 5.93
CA ALA A 3 -20.95 0.42 5.73
C ALA A 3 -19.79 0.23 6.69
N VAL A 4 -18.56 0.22 6.17
CA VAL A 4 -17.35 0.08 6.97
C VAL A 4 -16.51 1.35 6.89
N LEU A 5 -16.14 1.86 8.06
CA LEU A 5 -15.24 2.98 8.25
C LEU A 5 -13.83 2.46 8.51
N GLY A 6 -12.86 2.80 7.65
CA GLY A 6 -11.48 2.34 7.71
C GLY A 6 -10.49 3.44 8.09
N PHE A 7 -9.57 3.13 9.00
CA PHE A 7 -8.51 4.01 9.45
C PHE A 7 -7.15 3.46 9.01
N GLU A 8 -6.42 4.22 8.18
CA GLU A 8 -5.04 3.93 7.76
C GLU A 8 -4.07 4.92 8.38
N GLY A 9 -2.88 4.47 8.74
CA GLY A 9 -1.80 5.32 9.23
C GLY A 9 -0.54 4.52 9.59
N SER A 10 -0.16 3.59 8.72
CA SER A 10 1.00 2.71 8.92
C SER A 10 2.35 3.39 8.72
N ALA A 11 2.40 4.47 7.92
CA ALA A 11 3.61 5.19 7.56
C ALA A 11 3.34 6.72 7.56
N ASN A 12 3.88 7.46 6.58
CA ASN A 12 3.76 8.92 6.52
C ASN A 12 2.40 9.43 6.02
N LYS A 13 1.53 8.55 5.56
CA LYS A 13 0.17 8.90 5.14
C LYS A 13 -0.82 8.46 6.19
N ILE A 14 -1.85 9.28 6.36
CA ILE A 14 -2.99 8.96 7.20
C ILE A 14 -4.27 9.22 6.39
N GLY A 15 -5.22 8.31 6.48
CA GLY A 15 -6.49 8.42 5.80
C GLY A 15 -7.62 7.78 6.58
N VAL A 16 -8.82 8.29 6.35
CA VAL A 16 -10.07 7.69 6.82
C VAL A 16 -10.94 7.47 5.60
N GLY A 17 -11.49 6.29 5.44
CA GLY A 17 -12.30 5.97 4.26
C GLY A 17 -13.57 5.24 4.63
N VAL A 18 -14.58 5.36 3.77
CA VAL A 18 -15.86 4.67 3.93
C VAL A 18 -16.14 3.84 2.69
N VAL A 19 -16.41 2.56 2.91
CA VAL A 19 -16.85 1.63 1.85
C VAL A 19 -18.20 1.04 2.24
N ARG A 20 -19.14 1.05 1.29
CA ARG A 20 -20.43 0.39 1.41
C ARG A 20 -20.71 -0.35 0.11
N ASP A 21 -20.95 -1.65 0.20
CA ASP A 21 -21.39 -2.47 -0.94
C ASP A 21 -20.47 -2.35 -2.18
N GLY A 22 -19.17 -2.50 -1.98
CA GLY A 22 -18.19 -2.40 -3.05
C GLY A 22 -18.03 -1.01 -3.66
N LYS A 23 -18.53 0.04 -3.00
CA LYS A 23 -18.39 1.43 -3.42
C LYS A 23 -17.62 2.23 -2.40
N VAL A 24 -16.60 2.92 -2.85
CA VAL A 24 -15.89 3.92 -2.06
C VAL A 24 -16.76 5.18 -1.97
N LEU A 25 -17.24 5.51 -0.78
CA LEU A 25 -18.08 6.69 -0.53
C LEU A 25 -17.26 7.91 -0.12
N ALA A 26 -16.14 7.69 0.60
CA ALA A 26 -15.21 8.74 1.01
C ALA A 26 -13.80 8.17 1.16
N ASN A 27 -12.78 8.99 0.89
CA ASN A 27 -11.39 8.58 1.02
C ASN A 27 -10.43 9.78 1.27
N PRO A 28 -10.75 10.70 2.20
CA PRO A 28 -9.85 11.80 2.54
C PRO A 28 -8.57 11.28 3.18
N ARG A 29 -7.45 11.93 2.86
CA ARG A 29 -6.12 11.60 3.39
C ARG A 29 -5.26 12.83 3.55
N ARG A 30 -4.22 12.72 4.40
CA ARG A 30 -3.15 13.70 4.58
C ARG A 30 -1.81 13.01 4.53
N THR A 31 -0.81 13.71 4.04
CA THR A 31 0.57 13.20 3.97
C THR A 31 1.47 14.03 4.87
N TYR A 32 2.21 13.38 5.75
CA TYR A 32 3.31 14.03 6.46
C TYR A 32 4.53 14.12 5.53
N VAL A 33 4.91 15.34 5.17
CA VAL A 33 6.08 15.63 4.34
C VAL A 33 7.23 16.05 5.25
N THR A 34 8.35 15.34 5.15
CA THR A 34 9.55 15.66 5.95
C THR A 34 10.44 16.70 5.25
N PRO A 35 11.26 17.45 5.97
CA PRO A 35 12.24 18.34 5.36
C PRO A 35 13.16 17.59 4.37
N PRO A 36 13.64 18.25 3.30
CA PRO A 36 14.57 17.65 2.35
C PRO A 36 15.80 17.06 3.04
N GLY A 37 16.24 15.88 2.58
CA GLY A 37 17.41 15.18 3.11
C GLY A 37 17.15 14.40 4.41
N THR A 38 15.94 14.44 4.97
CA THR A 38 15.55 13.68 6.17
C THR A 38 14.62 12.53 5.81
N GLY A 39 14.63 11.46 6.62
CA GLY A 39 13.66 10.38 6.57
C GLY A 39 12.50 10.62 7.55
N PHE A 40 11.53 9.71 7.55
CA PHE A 40 10.40 9.78 8.47
C PHE A 40 10.81 9.36 9.89
N LEU A 41 10.65 10.26 10.85
CA LEU A 41 10.79 9.94 12.27
C LEU A 41 9.44 9.45 12.80
N PRO A 42 9.37 8.24 13.39
CA PRO A 42 8.10 7.67 13.86
C PRO A 42 7.33 8.57 14.82
N GLY A 43 8.05 9.27 15.73
CA GLY A 43 7.43 10.20 16.69
C GLY A 43 6.78 11.42 16.05
N ASP A 44 7.43 12.01 15.05
CA ASP A 44 6.91 13.20 14.34
C ASP A 44 5.74 12.82 13.44
N THR A 45 5.85 11.68 12.75
CA THR A 45 4.76 11.11 11.96
C THR A 45 3.52 10.85 12.84
N ALA A 46 3.71 10.24 14.01
CA ALA A 46 2.62 10.00 14.95
C ALA A 46 2.00 11.30 15.50
N ARG A 47 2.81 12.36 15.70
CA ARG A 47 2.32 13.68 16.12
C ARG A 47 1.43 14.29 15.04
N HIS A 48 1.87 14.24 13.78
CA HIS A 48 1.08 14.65 12.62
C HIS A 48 -0.26 13.91 12.57
N HIS A 49 -0.22 12.58 12.67
CA HIS A 49 -1.42 11.74 12.60
C HIS A 49 -2.44 12.09 13.69
N ARG A 50 -1.98 12.26 14.94
CA ARG A 50 -2.86 12.66 16.03
C ARG A 50 -3.49 14.03 15.84
N ALA A 51 -2.80 14.94 15.16
CA ALA A 51 -3.33 16.29 14.91
C ALA A 51 -4.47 16.32 13.89
N VAL A 52 -4.50 15.39 12.92
CA VAL A 52 -5.43 15.45 11.76
C VAL A 52 -6.48 14.36 11.72
N ILE A 53 -6.36 13.29 12.53
CA ILE A 53 -7.21 12.09 12.39
C ILE A 53 -8.69 12.37 12.65
N LEU A 54 -9.02 13.25 13.59
CA LEU A 54 -10.42 13.57 13.90
C LEU A 54 -11.05 14.44 12.81
N ASP A 55 -10.29 15.37 12.24
CA ASP A 55 -10.75 16.17 11.09
C ASP A 55 -11.01 15.26 9.89
N LEU A 56 -10.12 14.30 9.63
CA LEU A 56 -10.30 13.30 8.58
C LEU A 56 -11.52 12.39 8.80
N LEU A 57 -11.80 12.04 10.05
CA LEU A 57 -13.01 11.27 10.40
C LEU A 57 -14.27 12.08 10.07
N GLN A 58 -14.31 13.34 10.47
CA GLN A 58 -15.44 14.22 10.19
C GLN A 58 -15.61 14.45 8.68
N GLU A 59 -14.51 14.68 7.96
CA GLU A 59 -14.48 14.85 6.50
C GLU A 59 -15.03 13.60 5.81
N ALA A 60 -14.57 12.40 6.21
CA ALA A 60 -15.02 11.14 5.64
C ALA A 60 -16.52 10.88 5.83
N LEU A 61 -17.06 11.17 7.00
CA LEU A 61 -18.50 11.04 7.26
C LEU A 61 -19.31 12.04 6.42
N THR A 62 -18.82 13.29 6.33
CA THR A 62 -19.46 14.35 5.55
C THR A 62 -19.48 14.01 4.06
N GLU A 63 -18.35 13.59 3.48
CA GLU A 63 -18.25 13.16 2.08
C GLU A 63 -19.15 11.97 1.78
N ALA A 64 -19.21 11.00 2.69
CA ALA A 64 -20.05 9.83 2.54
C ALA A 64 -21.54 10.12 2.73
N GLY A 65 -21.90 11.27 3.32
CA GLY A 65 -23.29 11.59 3.69
C GLY A 65 -23.84 10.67 4.77
N LEU A 66 -23.00 10.22 5.71
CA LEU A 66 -23.33 9.25 6.74
C LEU A 66 -23.09 9.81 8.15
N THR A 67 -23.79 9.20 9.10
CA THR A 67 -23.59 9.43 10.55
C THR A 67 -22.99 8.20 11.21
N SER A 68 -22.65 8.31 12.50
CA SER A 68 -22.17 7.18 13.30
C SER A 68 -23.14 6.01 13.35
N GLU A 69 -24.44 6.27 13.22
CA GLU A 69 -25.49 5.24 13.25
C GLU A 69 -25.48 4.39 11.99
N ASP A 70 -25.13 4.99 10.85
CA ASP A 70 -25.08 4.35 9.53
C ASP A 70 -23.84 3.43 9.35
N ILE A 71 -22.85 3.54 10.22
CA ILE A 71 -21.64 2.71 10.18
C ILE A 71 -21.90 1.39 10.91
N ASP A 72 -21.62 0.29 10.24
CA ASP A 72 -21.82 -1.06 10.79
C ASP A 72 -20.55 -1.66 11.42
N CYS A 73 -19.37 -1.20 10.99
CA CYS A 73 -18.09 -1.73 11.47
C CYS A 73 -16.98 -0.70 11.35
N ILE A 74 -16.05 -0.73 12.30
CA ILE A 74 -14.81 0.04 12.29
C ILE A 74 -13.66 -0.89 11.93
N ALA A 75 -12.88 -0.54 10.91
CA ALA A 75 -11.65 -1.22 10.51
C ALA A 75 -10.43 -0.31 10.75
N TYR A 76 -9.30 -0.88 11.12
CA TYR A 76 -8.04 -0.15 11.28
C TYR A 76 -6.86 -0.97 10.82
N THR A 77 -5.80 -0.31 10.40
CA THR A 77 -4.55 -0.98 10.06
C THR A 77 -3.89 -1.56 11.30
N LYS A 78 -3.97 -2.89 11.43
CA LYS A 78 -3.29 -3.61 12.51
C LYS A 78 -1.78 -3.65 12.31
N GLY A 79 -1.33 -3.62 11.07
CA GLY A 79 0.06 -3.69 10.61
C GLY A 79 0.18 -4.54 9.33
N PRO A 80 1.41 -4.67 8.78
CA PRO A 80 2.67 -4.08 9.24
C PRO A 80 2.75 -2.56 9.05
N GLY A 81 3.73 -1.92 9.74
CA GLY A 81 3.97 -0.49 9.64
C GLY A 81 4.82 0.09 10.79
N MET A 82 4.96 1.40 10.81
CA MET A 82 5.69 2.12 11.85
C MET A 82 4.89 2.12 13.15
N GLY A 83 5.47 1.62 14.24
CA GLY A 83 4.78 1.39 15.51
C GLY A 83 4.04 2.60 16.07
N ALA A 84 4.69 3.77 16.17
CA ALA A 84 4.07 4.95 16.77
C ALA A 84 2.90 5.52 15.95
N PRO A 85 2.96 5.64 14.60
CA PRO A 85 1.81 5.95 13.76
C PRO A 85 0.68 4.92 13.90
N LEU A 86 0.97 3.62 13.82
CA LEU A 86 -0.02 2.55 13.97
C LEU A 86 -0.78 2.64 15.30
N VAL A 87 -0.05 2.83 16.41
CA VAL A 87 -0.67 3.00 17.74
C VAL A 87 -1.61 4.20 17.76
N SER A 88 -1.20 5.34 17.16
CA SER A 88 -2.02 6.56 17.14
C SER A 88 -3.37 6.31 16.46
N VAL A 89 -3.36 5.58 15.34
CA VAL A 89 -4.58 5.25 14.58
C VAL A 89 -5.41 4.17 15.29
N ALA A 90 -4.77 3.12 15.79
CA ALA A 90 -5.45 2.02 16.47
C ALA A 90 -6.21 2.50 17.74
N VAL A 91 -5.63 3.43 18.50
CA VAL A 91 -6.29 4.03 19.67
C VAL A 91 -7.56 4.75 19.27
N VAL A 92 -7.53 5.58 18.23
CA VAL A 92 -8.71 6.33 17.77
C VAL A 92 -9.77 5.37 17.24
N ALA A 93 -9.41 4.44 16.36
CA ALA A 93 -10.35 3.47 15.80
C ALA A 93 -11.03 2.63 16.91
N ARG A 94 -10.25 2.16 17.89
CA ARG A 94 -10.75 1.43 19.05
C ARG A 94 -11.70 2.28 19.89
N THR A 95 -11.36 3.54 20.14
CA THR A 95 -12.20 4.46 20.91
C THR A 95 -13.52 4.72 20.19
N VAL A 96 -13.47 4.98 18.88
CA VAL A 96 -14.67 5.19 18.05
C VAL A 96 -15.56 3.95 18.04
N ALA A 97 -14.97 2.76 17.87
CA ALA A 97 -15.72 1.50 17.92
C ALA A 97 -16.46 1.30 19.23
N GLN A 98 -15.81 1.62 20.37
CA GLN A 98 -16.42 1.52 21.68
C GLN A 98 -17.52 2.58 21.91
N LEU A 99 -17.26 3.84 21.55
CA LEU A 99 -18.24 4.92 21.70
C LEU A 99 -19.50 4.71 20.88
N TRP A 100 -19.35 4.18 19.66
CA TRP A 100 -20.48 3.92 18.76
C TRP A 100 -21.07 2.52 18.92
N ASN A 101 -20.50 1.71 19.83
CA ASN A 101 -20.88 0.31 20.04
C ASN A 101 -20.87 -0.51 18.72
N LYS A 102 -19.81 -0.36 17.94
CA LYS A 102 -19.64 -1.06 16.65
C LYS A 102 -18.53 -2.11 16.74
N PRO A 103 -18.64 -3.22 16.00
CA PRO A 103 -17.55 -4.20 15.86
C PRO A 103 -16.26 -3.56 15.37
N LEU A 104 -15.13 -4.08 15.83
CA LEU A 104 -13.79 -3.65 15.42
C LEU A 104 -13.10 -4.74 14.60
N LEU A 105 -12.38 -4.34 13.55
CA LEU A 105 -11.58 -5.23 12.70
C LEU A 105 -10.16 -4.71 12.52
N GLY A 106 -9.18 -5.53 12.91
CA GLY A 106 -7.78 -5.30 12.61
C GLY A 106 -7.40 -5.85 11.23
N VAL A 107 -7.06 -4.98 10.30
CA VAL A 107 -6.78 -5.31 8.91
C VAL A 107 -5.27 -5.36 8.68
N ASN A 108 -4.81 -6.36 7.95
CA ASN A 108 -3.44 -6.40 7.45
C ASN A 108 -3.28 -5.35 6.32
N HIS A 109 -2.28 -4.50 6.44
CA HIS A 109 -2.02 -3.39 5.53
C HIS A 109 -1.82 -3.86 4.07
N CYS A 110 -1.05 -4.94 3.86
CA CYS A 110 -0.80 -5.49 2.52
C CYS A 110 -2.10 -6.04 1.88
N ILE A 111 -2.93 -6.71 2.69
CA ILE A 111 -4.24 -7.18 2.23
C ILE A 111 -5.15 -6.00 1.89
N GLY A 112 -5.08 -4.89 2.64
CA GLY A 112 -5.77 -3.66 2.31
C GLY A 112 -5.49 -3.21 0.87
N HIS A 113 -4.21 -3.13 0.50
CA HIS A 113 -3.81 -2.78 -0.87
C HIS A 113 -4.33 -3.77 -1.93
N ILE A 114 -4.25 -5.07 -1.66
CA ILE A 114 -4.69 -6.10 -2.60
C ILE A 114 -6.20 -5.99 -2.84
N GLU A 115 -7.00 -5.95 -1.77
CA GLU A 115 -8.46 -5.92 -1.89
C GLU A 115 -8.96 -4.61 -2.51
N MET A 116 -8.30 -3.48 -2.22
CA MET A 116 -8.60 -2.22 -2.91
C MET A 116 -8.26 -2.31 -4.40
N GLY A 117 -7.10 -2.85 -4.75
CA GLY A 117 -6.71 -3.05 -6.14
C GLY A 117 -7.71 -3.94 -6.89
N ARG A 118 -8.12 -5.05 -6.29
CA ARG A 118 -9.13 -5.96 -6.84
C ARG A 118 -10.48 -5.26 -7.02
N LEU A 119 -10.93 -4.51 -6.02
CA LEU A 119 -12.18 -3.77 -6.08
C LEU A 119 -12.20 -2.79 -7.26
N ILE A 120 -11.15 -1.97 -7.39
CA ILE A 120 -11.10 -0.90 -8.40
C ILE A 120 -10.91 -1.44 -9.81
N THR A 121 -10.12 -2.53 -9.97
CA THR A 121 -9.76 -3.06 -11.29
C THR A 121 -10.64 -4.21 -11.76
N GLY A 122 -11.34 -4.87 -10.85
CA GLY A 122 -12.09 -6.09 -11.13
C GLY A 122 -11.24 -7.35 -11.30
N ALA A 123 -9.96 -7.31 -10.93
CA ALA A 123 -9.10 -8.48 -10.94
C ALA A 123 -9.66 -9.58 -10.03
N THR A 124 -9.67 -10.83 -10.49
CA THR A 124 -10.30 -11.95 -9.77
C THR A 124 -9.31 -12.73 -8.92
N ASN A 125 -8.24 -13.20 -9.51
CA ASN A 125 -7.18 -13.97 -8.82
C ASN A 125 -5.79 -13.63 -9.38
N PRO A 126 -5.33 -12.38 -9.22
CA PRO A 126 -4.07 -11.94 -9.79
C PRO A 126 -2.87 -12.44 -8.99
N THR A 127 -1.72 -12.61 -9.67
CA THR A 127 -0.42 -12.49 -9.02
C THR A 127 -0.16 -11.03 -8.73
N VAL A 128 0.10 -10.69 -7.48
CA VAL A 128 0.23 -9.31 -7.01
C VAL A 128 1.69 -8.95 -6.85
N LEU A 129 2.14 -7.89 -7.51
CA LEU A 129 3.37 -7.20 -7.17
C LEU A 129 3.04 -6.05 -6.22
N TYR A 130 3.41 -6.22 -4.94
CA TYR A 130 3.27 -5.19 -3.91
C TYR A 130 4.59 -4.46 -3.71
N VAL A 131 4.63 -3.18 -4.06
CA VAL A 131 5.84 -2.35 -4.05
C VAL A 131 5.59 -1.00 -3.34
N SER A 132 6.25 -0.81 -2.22
CA SER A 132 6.12 0.38 -1.37
C SER A 132 7.45 0.79 -0.72
N GLY A 133 7.43 1.79 0.15
CA GLY A 133 8.58 2.18 0.96
C GLY A 133 9.05 1.09 1.93
N GLY A 134 8.15 0.26 2.41
CA GLY A 134 8.42 -0.79 3.40
C GLY A 134 8.42 -2.21 2.85
N ASN A 135 7.79 -2.45 1.70
CA ASN A 135 7.57 -3.79 1.17
C ASN A 135 7.91 -3.88 -0.33
N THR A 136 8.45 -5.03 -0.72
CA THR A 136 8.61 -5.45 -2.10
C THR A 136 8.36 -6.95 -2.11
N GLN A 137 7.18 -7.36 -2.55
CA GLN A 137 6.73 -8.74 -2.45
C GLN A 137 5.94 -9.14 -3.68
N VAL A 138 6.11 -10.38 -4.12
CA VAL A 138 5.23 -11.03 -5.10
C VAL A 138 4.34 -12.02 -4.36
N ILE A 139 3.04 -11.79 -4.43
CA ILE A 139 2.02 -12.47 -3.64
C ILE A 139 1.01 -13.13 -4.57
N ALA A 140 0.58 -14.34 -4.27
CA ALA A 140 -0.53 -14.98 -4.96
C ALA A 140 -1.49 -15.65 -3.95
N TYR A 141 -2.76 -15.76 -4.33
CA TYR A 141 -3.76 -16.45 -3.55
C TYR A 141 -3.77 -17.93 -3.88
N SER A 142 -3.50 -18.76 -2.89
CA SER A 142 -3.43 -20.21 -3.03
C SER A 142 -3.92 -20.90 -1.76
N GLU A 143 -4.69 -21.96 -1.90
CA GLU A 143 -5.23 -22.75 -0.78
C GLU A 143 -5.93 -21.88 0.28
N HIS A 144 -6.82 -21.00 -0.18
CA HIS A 144 -7.63 -20.09 0.64
C HIS A 144 -6.83 -19.07 1.47
N ARG A 145 -5.60 -18.71 1.05
CA ARG A 145 -4.78 -17.67 1.69
C ARG A 145 -3.82 -17.01 0.72
N TYR A 146 -3.44 -15.79 1.04
CA TYR A 146 -2.35 -15.10 0.36
C TYR A 146 -1.00 -15.68 0.79
N ARG A 147 -0.14 -15.97 -0.18
CA ARG A 147 1.22 -16.50 0.02
C ARG A 147 2.23 -15.61 -0.69
N ILE A 148 3.36 -15.35 -0.03
CA ILE A 148 4.51 -14.66 -0.62
C ILE A 148 5.31 -15.71 -1.39
N PHE A 149 5.50 -15.49 -2.69
CA PHE A 149 6.30 -16.33 -3.58
C PHE A 149 7.70 -15.77 -3.80
N GLY A 150 7.88 -14.45 -3.62
CA GLY A 150 9.15 -13.79 -3.69
C GLY A 150 9.12 -12.45 -2.96
N GLU A 151 10.25 -12.03 -2.44
CA GLU A 151 10.37 -10.74 -1.77
C GLU A 151 11.79 -10.17 -1.87
N THR A 152 11.95 -8.91 -1.46
CA THR A 152 13.29 -8.36 -1.29
C THR A 152 13.97 -9.00 -0.08
N ILE A 153 15.24 -9.39 -0.25
CA ILE A 153 16.03 -9.98 0.82
C ILE A 153 16.73 -8.95 1.71
N ASP A 154 16.64 -7.65 1.38
CA ASP A 154 17.29 -6.58 2.10
C ASP A 154 16.40 -5.34 2.29
N ILE A 155 16.32 -4.43 1.33
CA ILE A 155 15.52 -3.21 1.42
C ILE A 155 14.39 -3.20 0.39
N ALA A 156 13.26 -2.59 0.75
CA ALA A 156 12.16 -2.39 -0.20
C ALA A 156 12.56 -1.41 -1.30
N VAL A 157 11.99 -1.61 -2.51
CA VAL A 157 12.29 -0.79 -3.68
C VAL A 157 12.00 0.70 -3.45
N GLY A 158 10.90 1.04 -2.79
CA GLY A 158 10.58 2.43 -2.46
C GLY A 158 11.62 3.05 -1.51
N ASN A 159 12.08 2.31 -0.49
CA ASN A 159 13.16 2.76 0.38
C ASN A 159 14.50 2.91 -0.38
N CYS A 160 14.77 2.04 -1.35
CA CYS A 160 15.92 2.17 -2.24
C CYS A 160 15.87 3.51 -3.00
N LEU A 161 14.75 3.81 -3.64
CA LEU A 161 14.53 5.07 -4.36
C LEU A 161 14.59 6.29 -3.43
N ASP A 162 13.99 6.24 -2.24
CA ASP A 162 14.03 7.32 -1.25
C ASP A 162 15.46 7.60 -0.76
N ARG A 163 16.28 6.56 -0.55
CA ARG A 163 17.70 6.72 -0.18
C ARG A 163 18.50 7.33 -1.31
N PHE A 164 18.24 6.94 -2.54
CA PHE A 164 18.88 7.52 -3.71
C PHE A 164 18.53 9.00 -3.88
N ALA A 165 17.25 9.36 -3.78
CA ALA A 165 16.82 10.75 -3.79
C ALA A 165 17.51 11.59 -2.71
N ARG A 166 17.71 11.02 -1.52
CA ARG A 166 18.40 11.68 -0.41
C ARG A 166 19.85 11.93 -0.70
N VAL A 167 20.56 10.96 -1.32
CA VAL A 167 21.96 11.14 -1.77
C VAL A 167 22.05 12.28 -2.79
N LEU A 168 21.10 12.36 -3.70
CA LEU A 168 21.02 13.43 -4.72
C LEU A 168 20.43 14.74 -4.18
N LYS A 169 20.01 14.80 -2.89
CA LYS A 169 19.35 15.95 -2.26
C LYS A 169 18.10 16.41 -2.99
N ILE A 170 17.35 15.47 -3.57
CA ILE A 170 16.06 15.72 -4.22
C ILE A 170 14.99 16.04 -3.16
N SER A 171 13.99 16.86 -3.52
CA SER A 171 12.88 17.22 -2.66
C SER A 171 12.07 15.98 -2.22
N ASN A 172 11.53 16.05 -1.00
CA ASN A 172 10.56 15.06 -0.50
C ASN A 172 9.11 15.38 -0.92
N ASP A 173 8.86 16.54 -1.52
CA ASP A 173 7.53 17.00 -1.94
C ASP A 173 7.36 16.85 -3.48
N PRO A 174 6.34 16.19 -4.01
CA PRO A 174 5.27 15.45 -3.32
C PRO A 174 5.73 14.08 -2.77
N SER A 175 6.73 13.45 -3.40
CA SER A 175 7.44 12.27 -2.89
C SER A 175 8.79 12.10 -3.60
N PRO A 176 9.80 11.53 -2.94
CA PRO A 176 11.13 11.34 -3.53
C PRO A 176 11.09 10.50 -4.81
N GLY A 177 10.39 9.35 -4.78
CA GLY A 177 10.29 8.45 -5.93
C GLY A 177 9.65 9.10 -7.17
N TYR A 178 8.59 9.88 -6.98
CA TYR A 178 7.98 10.67 -8.05
C TYR A 178 8.96 11.67 -8.66
N ASN A 179 9.72 12.37 -7.81
CA ASN A 179 10.70 13.36 -8.29
C ASN A 179 11.83 12.71 -9.08
N ILE A 180 12.30 11.51 -8.67
CA ILE A 180 13.27 10.71 -9.45
C ILE A 180 12.68 10.36 -10.82
N GLU A 181 11.46 9.87 -10.89
CA GLU A 181 10.77 9.55 -12.15
C GLU A 181 10.72 10.75 -13.09
N GLN A 182 10.37 11.95 -12.57
CA GLN A 182 10.35 13.16 -13.38
C GLN A 182 11.75 13.58 -13.88
N MET A 183 12.80 13.31 -13.09
CA MET A 183 14.19 13.56 -13.50
C MET A 183 14.64 12.54 -14.53
N ALA A 184 14.29 11.27 -14.37
CA ALA A 184 14.64 10.17 -15.28
C ALA A 184 14.09 10.42 -16.69
N LYS A 185 12.89 10.97 -16.84
CA LYS A 185 12.31 11.38 -18.13
C LYS A 185 13.16 12.39 -18.91
N ARG A 186 14.11 13.08 -18.26
CA ARG A 186 15.05 14.03 -18.88
C ARG A 186 16.40 13.37 -19.19
N GLY A 187 16.62 12.15 -18.75
CA GLY A 187 17.84 11.38 -18.96
C GLY A 187 18.08 11.10 -20.44
N LYS A 188 19.37 11.12 -20.86
CA LYS A 188 19.77 10.87 -22.27
C LYS A 188 20.70 9.67 -22.41
N LYS A 189 21.16 9.09 -21.31
CA LYS A 189 22.13 8.01 -21.29
C LYS A 189 21.76 6.97 -20.24
N LEU A 190 21.66 5.74 -20.69
CA LEU A 190 21.50 4.58 -19.80
C LEU A 190 22.87 4.19 -19.24
N VAL A 191 22.92 3.75 -17.98
CA VAL A 191 24.13 3.26 -17.32
C VAL A 191 23.87 1.82 -16.90
N GLU A 192 24.80 0.91 -17.24
CA GLU A 192 24.70 -0.51 -16.84
C GLU A 192 24.84 -0.68 -15.33
N LEU A 193 24.04 -1.57 -14.77
CA LEU A 193 23.88 -1.81 -13.34
C LEU A 193 24.11 -3.27 -12.96
N PRO A 194 24.56 -3.54 -11.71
CA PRO A 194 24.58 -4.89 -11.20
C PRO A 194 23.14 -5.43 -11.08
N TYR A 195 22.94 -6.61 -11.62
CA TYR A 195 21.66 -7.32 -11.65
C TYR A 195 21.65 -8.42 -10.59
N THR A 196 20.71 -8.35 -9.63
CA THR A 196 20.71 -9.24 -8.47
C THR A 196 19.32 -9.85 -8.21
N VAL A 197 18.97 -10.83 -9.04
CA VAL A 197 17.79 -11.67 -8.86
C VAL A 197 18.22 -13.08 -8.45
N LYS A 198 17.53 -13.67 -7.46
CA LYS A 198 17.73 -15.04 -6.99
C LYS A 198 16.40 -15.76 -6.92
N GLY A 199 16.09 -16.57 -7.93
CA GLY A 199 14.79 -17.23 -8.03
C GLY A 199 13.66 -16.20 -8.18
N MET A 200 12.78 -16.10 -7.20
CA MET A 200 11.72 -15.08 -7.13
C MET A 200 12.05 -13.95 -6.13
N ASP A 201 13.27 -13.92 -5.58
CA ASP A 201 13.72 -12.90 -4.65
C ASP A 201 14.66 -11.89 -5.32
N VAL A 202 14.73 -10.68 -4.77
CA VAL A 202 15.58 -9.58 -5.26
C VAL A 202 16.39 -8.93 -4.14
N SER A 203 17.50 -8.26 -4.50
CA SER A 203 18.31 -7.45 -3.60
C SER A 203 18.53 -6.06 -4.19
N PHE A 204 18.29 -5.01 -3.43
CA PHE A 204 18.43 -3.62 -3.86
C PHE A 204 19.53 -2.84 -3.16
N SER A 205 20.15 -3.36 -2.08
CA SER A 205 21.15 -2.62 -1.30
C SER A 205 22.43 -2.29 -2.09
N GLY A 206 22.81 -3.13 -3.06
CA GLY A 206 23.96 -2.92 -3.94
C GLY A 206 23.70 -1.95 -5.11
N ILE A 207 22.45 -1.59 -5.38
CA ILE A 207 22.04 -0.86 -6.60
C ILE A 207 21.94 0.65 -6.36
N LEU A 208 22.08 1.13 -5.14
CA LEU A 208 21.94 2.56 -4.77
C LEU A 208 22.78 3.55 -5.62
N SER A 209 23.70 3.05 -6.42
CA SER A 209 24.54 3.88 -7.29
C SER A 209 23.99 4.14 -8.70
N PHE A 210 22.94 3.38 -9.16
CA PHE A 210 22.48 3.39 -10.56
C PHE A 210 21.06 2.80 -10.67
N ILE A 211 20.02 3.54 -11.08
CA ILE A 211 18.64 3.14 -10.76
C ILE A 211 17.65 3.17 -11.93
N GLU A 212 16.45 2.80 -11.69
CA GLU A 212 15.15 2.67 -12.32
C GLU A 212 15.00 1.52 -13.32
N GLU A 213 15.59 1.56 -14.50
CA GLU A 213 15.36 0.53 -15.53
C GLU A 213 15.74 -0.88 -15.04
N THR A 214 16.91 -1.02 -14.41
CA THR A 214 17.36 -2.33 -13.92
C THR A 214 16.53 -2.82 -12.74
N VAL A 215 16.16 -1.93 -11.81
CA VAL A 215 15.31 -2.29 -10.67
C VAL A 215 13.95 -2.75 -11.14
N PHE A 216 13.35 -2.06 -12.10
CA PHE A 216 12.03 -2.45 -12.64
C PHE A 216 12.11 -3.73 -13.48
N ALA A 217 13.16 -3.93 -14.25
CA ALA A 217 13.38 -5.20 -14.94
C ALA A 217 13.46 -6.39 -13.98
N MET A 218 14.14 -6.22 -12.83
CA MET A 218 14.18 -7.25 -11.78
C MET A 218 12.78 -7.53 -11.19
N LEU A 219 11.97 -6.49 -10.96
CA LEU A 219 10.59 -6.64 -10.48
C LEU A 219 9.71 -7.35 -11.50
N VAL A 220 9.83 -7.00 -12.78
CA VAL A 220 9.12 -7.67 -13.89
C VAL A 220 9.49 -9.13 -13.95
N GLU A 221 10.80 -9.46 -13.91
CA GLU A 221 11.28 -10.85 -13.97
C GLU A 221 10.77 -11.71 -12.82
N ILE A 222 10.84 -11.24 -11.57
CA ILE A 222 10.36 -12.02 -10.42
C ILE A 222 8.83 -12.21 -10.48
N THR A 223 8.10 -11.20 -10.97
CA THR A 223 6.65 -11.30 -11.14
C THR A 223 6.30 -12.31 -12.23
N GLU A 224 7.02 -12.27 -13.37
CA GLU A 224 6.88 -13.24 -14.46
C GLU A 224 7.10 -14.67 -13.97
N ARG A 225 8.18 -14.92 -13.23
CA ARG A 225 8.49 -16.22 -12.65
C ARG A 225 7.39 -16.71 -11.70
N ALA A 226 6.86 -15.82 -10.86
CA ALA A 226 5.76 -16.16 -9.96
C ALA A 226 4.46 -16.47 -10.72
N MET A 227 4.14 -15.68 -11.76
CA MET A 227 2.99 -15.95 -12.63
C MET A 227 3.11 -17.30 -13.33
N ALA A 228 4.30 -17.63 -13.83
CA ALA A 228 4.57 -18.93 -14.45
C ALA A 228 4.40 -20.07 -13.44
N HIS A 229 4.94 -19.92 -12.23
CA HIS A 229 4.84 -20.89 -11.16
C HIS A 229 3.40 -21.14 -10.69
N CYS A 230 2.62 -20.06 -10.55
CA CYS A 230 1.22 -20.12 -10.11
C CYS A 230 0.22 -20.42 -11.24
N GLY A 231 0.65 -20.43 -12.50
CA GLY A 231 -0.23 -20.54 -13.66
C GLY A 231 -1.18 -19.33 -13.80
N SER A 232 -0.80 -18.17 -13.28
CA SER A 232 -1.64 -16.98 -13.27
C SER A 232 -1.66 -16.29 -14.64
N GLN A 233 -2.85 -15.84 -15.06
CA GLN A 233 -3.10 -15.05 -16.26
C GLN A 233 -3.42 -13.59 -15.91
N GLU A 234 -3.30 -13.22 -14.65
CA GLU A 234 -3.56 -11.88 -14.15
C GLU A 234 -2.37 -11.40 -13.30
N ALA A 235 -1.89 -10.19 -13.53
CA ALA A 235 -0.97 -9.47 -12.66
C ALA A 235 -1.64 -8.23 -12.11
N LEU A 236 -1.44 -7.93 -10.83
CA LEU A 236 -1.93 -6.72 -10.18
C LEU A 236 -0.76 -6.00 -9.49
N ILE A 237 -0.57 -4.71 -9.81
CA ILE A 237 0.43 -3.88 -9.13
C ILE A 237 -0.25 -3.02 -8.08
N VAL A 238 0.27 -3.05 -6.86
CA VAL A 238 -0.22 -2.25 -5.72
C VAL A 238 0.93 -1.65 -4.90
N GLY A 239 0.61 -0.69 -4.05
CA GLY A 239 1.59 0.05 -3.25
C GLY A 239 2.06 1.33 -3.92
N GLY A 240 2.65 2.25 -3.16
CA GLY A 240 2.98 3.59 -3.66
C GLY A 240 3.96 3.65 -4.83
N VAL A 241 4.84 2.66 -5.00
CA VAL A 241 5.72 2.55 -6.18
C VAL A 241 4.95 2.02 -7.39
N GLY A 242 3.85 1.31 -7.17
CA GLY A 242 2.99 0.77 -8.23
C GLY A 242 2.34 1.82 -9.14
N CYS A 243 2.32 3.10 -8.71
CA CYS A 243 1.88 4.23 -9.55
C CYS A 243 2.93 4.68 -10.59
N ASN A 244 4.18 4.17 -10.51
CA ASN A 244 5.22 4.55 -11.44
C ASN A 244 4.86 4.08 -12.86
N VAL A 245 4.75 5.04 -13.78
CA VAL A 245 4.30 4.80 -15.16
C VAL A 245 5.26 3.85 -15.89
N ARG A 246 6.57 4.01 -15.69
CA ARG A 246 7.55 3.15 -16.36
C ARG A 246 7.47 1.70 -15.90
N LEU A 247 7.29 1.47 -14.60
CA LEU A 247 7.06 0.11 -14.08
C LEU A 247 5.80 -0.51 -14.69
N GLN A 248 4.71 0.27 -14.79
CA GLN A 248 3.46 -0.20 -15.40
C GLN A 248 3.65 -0.55 -16.88
N GLU A 249 4.34 0.28 -17.66
CA GLU A 249 4.66 0.01 -19.08
C GLU A 249 5.45 -1.29 -19.27
N MET A 250 6.50 -1.48 -18.47
CA MET A 250 7.33 -2.69 -18.54
C MET A 250 6.53 -3.95 -18.15
N MET A 251 5.70 -3.84 -17.13
CA MET A 251 4.84 -4.94 -16.67
C MET A 251 3.75 -5.27 -17.70
N GLU A 252 3.17 -4.25 -18.35
CA GLU A 252 2.19 -4.42 -19.41
C GLU A 252 2.78 -5.17 -20.61
N THR A 253 4.00 -4.82 -21.02
CA THR A 253 4.73 -5.52 -22.10
C THR A 253 4.90 -7.00 -21.75
N MET A 254 5.37 -7.32 -20.54
CA MET A 254 5.53 -8.69 -20.07
C MET A 254 4.20 -9.46 -20.07
N CYS A 255 3.12 -8.83 -19.57
CA CYS A 255 1.80 -9.46 -19.55
C CYS A 255 1.28 -9.75 -20.96
N GLN A 256 1.44 -8.81 -21.90
CA GLN A 256 1.04 -9.00 -23.30
C GLN A 256 1.80 -10.15 -23.97
N GLU A 257 3.11 -10.26 -23.78
CA GLU A 257 3.93 -11.33 -24.32
C GLU A 257 3.53 -12.71 -23.77
N ARG A 258 3.00 -12.78 -22.54
CA ARG A 258 2.48 -13.99 -21.92
C ARG A 258 1.02 -14.30 -22.28
N GLY A 259 0.31 -13.42 -22.96
CA GLY A 259 -1.14 -13.52 -23.13
C GLY A 259 -1.92 -13.33 -21.83
N ALA A 260 -1.32 -12.65 -20.86
CA ALA A 260 -1.91 -12.32 -19.55
C ALA A 260 -2.42 -10.88 -19.54
N ARG A 261 -3.11 -10.49 -18.46
CA ARG A 261 -3.66 -9.14 -18.28
C ARG A 261 -3.00 -8.45 -17.10
N LEU A 262 -2.57 -7.19 -17.31
CA LEU A 262 -2.15 -6.32 -16.23
C LEU A 262 -3.35 -5.56 -15.63
N TYR A 263 -3.34 -5.44 -14.31
CA TYR A 263 -4.21 -4.55 -13.54
C TYR A 263 -3.34 -3.61 -12.70
N ALA A 264 -3.62 -2.33 -12.80
CA ALA A 264 -2.94 -1.29 -12.03
C ALA A 264 -3.94 -0.19 -11.66
N THR A 265 -3.69 0.49 -10.55
CA THR A 265 -4.50 1.60 -10.08
C THR A 265 -3.70 2.90 -10.12
N ASP A 266 -4.38 4.02 -10.12
CA ASP A 266 -3.77 5.34 -9.98
C ASP A 266 -3.43 5.69 -8.52
N GLU A 267 -2.82 6.84 -8.29
CA GLU A 267 -2.38 7.28 -6.96
C GLU A 267 -3.53 7.44 -5.93
N ARG A 268 -4.77 7.52 -6.36
CA ARG A 268 -5.93 7.61 -5.46
C ARG A 268 -6.10 6.34 -4.64
N PHE A 269 -5.77 5.19 -5.21
CA PHE A 269 -5.99 3.87 -4.62
C PHE A 269 -4.73 3.02 -4.46
N CYS A 270 -3.68 3.31 -5.24
CA CYS A 270 -2.39 2.62 -5.15
C CYS A 270 -1.62 3.02 -3.87
N ILE A 271 -1.69 4.31 -3.52
CA ILE A 271 -1.05 4.88 -2.33
C ILE A 271 -1.91 4.61 -1.09
N ASP A 272 -1.27 4.51 0.09
CA ASP A 272 -1.94 4.29 1.38
C ASP A 272 -3.14 5.22 1.57
N ASN A 273 -4.29 4.65 1.89
CA ASN A 273 -5.55 5.38 2.03
C ASN A 273 -6.53 4.64 2.96
N GLY A 274 -7.51 5.36 3.50
CA GLY A 274 -8.47 4.79 4.44
C GLY A 274 -9.45 3.81 3.79
N ALA A 275 -9.79 4.02 2.52
CA ALA A 275 -10.74 3.17 1.81
C ALA A 275 -10.20 1.74 1.61
N MET A 276 -8.87 1.55 1.46
CA MET A 276 -8.29 0.20 1.34
C MET A 276 -8.48 -0.62 2.63
N ILE A 277 -8.41 0.04 3.77
CA ILE A 277 -8.65 -0.60 5.07
C ILE A 277 -10.15 -0.86 5.27
N ALA A 278 -10.99 0.09 4.86
CA ALA A 278 -12.43 -0.10 4.88
C ALA A 278 -12.87 -1.25 3.97
N GLN A 279 -12.29 -1.38 2.77
CA GLN A 279 -12.62 -2.46 1.82
C GLN A 279 -12.21 -3.84 2.38
N ALA A 280 -10.97 -3.99 2.82
CA ALA A 280 -10.54 -5.26 3.41
C ALA A 280 -11.33 -5.58 4.70
N GLY A 281 -11.65 -4.55 5.50
CA GLY A 281 -12.54 -4.69 6.66
C GLY A 281 -13.95 -5.11 6.25
N TRP A 282 -14.47 -4.61 5.13
CA TRP A 282 -15.78 -5.00 4.61
C TRP A 282 -15.81 -6.49 4.23
N GLU A 283 -14.80 -6.97 3.50
CA GLU A 283 -14.66 -8.40 3.16
C GLU A 283 -14.59 -9.27 4.44
N MET A 284 -13.76 -8.87 5.41
CA MET A 284 -13.63 -9.55 6.69
C MET A 284 -14.96 -9.54 7.45
N PHE A 285 -15.67 -8.42 7.47
CA PHE A 285 -16.95 -8.27 8.16
C PHE A 285 -18.02 -9.18 7.55
N GLN A 286 -18.11 -9.23 6.20
CA GLN A 286 -19.02 -10.11 5.48
C GLN A 286 -18.72 -11.60 5.74
N ALA A 287 -17.44 -11.95 5.87
CA ALA A 287 -17.01 -13.29 6.24
C ALA A 287 -17.25 -13.63 7.73
N GLY A 288 -17.84 -12.71 8.52
CA GLY A 288 -18.16 -12.93 9.92
C GLY A 288 -17.01 -12.68 10.90
N HIS A 289 -15.86 -12.18 10.42
CA HIS A 289 -14.73 -11.88 11.31
C HIS A 289 -15.02 -10.71 12.24
N ARG A 290 -14.47 -10.79 13.45
CA ARG A 290 -14.48 -9.74 14.47
C ARG A 290 -13.16 -9.78 15.22
N THR A 291 -12.64 -8.63 15.61
CA THR A 291 -11.42 -8.54 16.41
C THR A 291 -11.81 -8.19 17.87
N PRO A 292 -11.63 -9.10 18.82
CA PRO A 292 -11.84 -8.79 20.22
C PRO A 292 -10.97 -7.62 20.68
N LEU A 293 -11.46 -6.78 21.59
CA LEU A 293 -10.70 -5.64 22.11
C LEU A 293 -9.37 -6.06 22.75
N SER A 294 -9.31 -7.26 23.36
CA SER A 294 -8.08 -7.85 23.89
C SER A 294 -7.02 -8.16 22.82
N GLU A 295 -7.45 -8.36 21.57
CA GLU A 295 -6.59 -8.69 20.42
C GLU A 295 -6.40 -7.51 19.47
N SER A 296 -6.94 -6.34 19.82
CA SER A 296 -6.89 -5.12 19.00
C SER A 296 -5.55 -4.37 19.10
N GLY A 297 -4.45 -5.07 19.34
CA GLY A 297 -3.10 -4.55 19.28
C GLY A 297 -2.65 -4.26 17.85
N ILE A 298 -1.42 -3.74 17.73
CA ILE A 298 -0.75 -3.54 16.44
C ILE A 298 0.40 -4.53 16.26
N THR A 299 0.85 -4.72 15.02
CA THR A 299 2.08 -5.46 14.70
C THR A 299 2.93 -4.64 13.75
N GLN A 300 4.24 -4.68 13.95
CA GLN A 300 5.19 -3.97 13.09
C GLN A 300 5.71 -4.85 11.94
N ARG A 301 5.42 -6.16 12.00
CA ARG A 301 5.82 -7.17 11.02
C ARG A 301 4.64 -8.05 10.63
#